data_c49011861fd6da065806f3a88c992731
#
_entry.id   c49011861fd6da065806f3a88c992731
#
_cell.length_a   1.000
_cell.length_b   1.000
_cell.length_c   1.000
_cell.angle_alpha   90.00
_cell.angle_beta   90.00
_cell.angle_gamma   90.00
#
_symmetry.space_group_name_H-M   'P 1'
#
loop_
_entity.id
_entity.type
_entity.pdbx_description
1 polymer ?
#
loop_
_entity_poly.entity_id
_entity_poly.type
_entity_poly.pdbx_seq_one_letter_code
_entity_poly.pdbx_strand_id
1 'polypeptide(L)'
;MKAFKKLAGMILAVCLMVPMFSILAFAADGVLMFSDPSTKVGENVNIDLVVRSDGGTVGDVSVTMNYDTSALEFVSGDGFSADGSGSLTYTGTGSSSELRSTMTFRALKQTDTTLTVNSSSAVLSSGETLNLEQGSSAISIAAADDGSTSVEASGTAAAGTSTDITVSVNGTYYNFSE
;
A
#
# COMPACT_ATOMS: atom_id res chain seq x y z
N MET A 1 -65.06 -4.87 -35.41
CA MET A 1 -63.76 -4.18 -35.68
C MET A 1 -63.45 -2.98 -34.75
N LYS A 2 -64.46 -2.23 -34.26
CA LYS A 2 -64.19 -1.06 -33.36
C LYS A 2 -63.73 -1.43 -31.94
N ALA A 3 -64.12 -2.61 -31.39
CA ALA A 3 -63.72 -3.05 -30.05
C ALA A 3 -62.27 -3.51 -30.00
N PHE A 4 -61.76 -4.14 -31.08
CA PHE A 4 -60.40 -4.64 -31.14
C PHE A 4 -59.35 -3.52 -31.19
N LYS A 5 -59.66 -2.39 -31.82
CA LYS A 5 -58.81 -1.20 -31.87
C LYS A 5 -58.66 -0.53 -30.50
N LYS A 6 -59.69 -0.55 -29.67
CA LYS A 6 -59.66 0.00 -28.30
C LYS A 6 -58.87 -0.88 -27.36
N LEU A 7 -58.93 -2.20 -27.51
CA LEU A 7 -58.15 -3.16 -26.71
C LEU A 7 -56.67 -3.10 -27.04
N ALA A 8 -56.28 -3.00 -28.32
CA ALA A 8 -54.90 -2.84 -28.76
C ALA A 8 -54.27 -1.52 -28.26
N GLY A 9 -55.04 -0.41 -28.24
CA GLY A 9 -54.55 0.86 -27.68
C GLY A 9 -54.36 0.82 -26.18
N MET A 10 -55.18 0.07 -25.45
CA MET A 10 -55.06 -0.06 -23.99
C MET A 10 -53.87 -0.91 -23.58
N ILE A 11 -53.58 -1.99 -24.34
CA ILE A 11 -52.38 -2.84 -24.10
C ILE A 11 -51.09 -2.05 -24.41
N LEU A 12 -51.06 -1.25 -25.47
CA LEU A 12 -49.91 -0.40 -25.81
C LEU A 12 -49.64 0.67 -24.74
N ALA A 13 -50.70 1.25 -24.16
CA ALA A 13 -50.55 2.25 -23.09
C ALA A 13 -50.07 1.64 -21.78
N VAL A 14 -50.42 0.38 -21.46
CA VAL A 14 -49.94 -0.32 -20.27
C VAL A 14 -48.47 -0.72 -20.40
N CYS A 15 -48.00 -1.10 -21.61
CA CYS A 15 -46.59 -1.38 -21.86
C CYS A 15 -45.66 -0.15 -21.74
N LEU A 16 -46.18 1.07 -21.93
CA LEU A 16 -45.41 2.30 -21.80
C LEU A 16 -45.34 2.79 -20.35
N MET A 17 -46.10 2.19 -19.43
CA MET A 17 -46.08 2.50 -18.00
C MET A 17 -45.24 1.51 -17.18
N VAL A 18 -44.25 0.83 -17.79
CA VAL A 18 -43.21 0.18 -16.99
C VAL A 18 -42.39 1.30 -16.36
N PRO A 19 -42.53 1.53 -15.04
CA PRO A 19 -41.68 2.51 -14.40
C PRO A 19 -40.24 2.04 -14.67
N MET A 20 -39.44 2.87 -15.31
CA MET A 20 -37.99 2.75 -15.23
C MET A 20 -37.67 2.86 -13.74
N PHE A 21 -37.66 1.74 -13.04
CA PHE A 21 -36.96 1.64 -11.78
C PHE A 21 -35.51 1.91 -12.14
N SER A 22 -35.09 3.18 -12.06
CA SER A 22 -33.70 3.52 -11.90
C SER A 22 -33.27 2.78 -10.64
N ILE A 23 -32.60 1.64 -10.81
CA ILE A 23 -31.88 1.03 -9.72
C ILE A 23 -30.87 2.10 -9.35
N LEU A 24 -31.15 2.84 -8.28
CA LEU A 24 -30.16 3.67 -7.63
C LEU A 24 -29.10 2.65 -7.18
N ALA A 25 -28.02 2.55 -7.94
CA ALA A 25 -26.86 1.81 -7.50
C ALA A 25 -26.33 2.60 -6.29
N PHE A 26 -26.65 2.14 -5.10
CA PHE A 26 -26.00 2.61 -3.89
C PHE A 26 -24.57 2.05 -3.99
N ALA A 27 -23.61 2.95 -4.02
CA ALA A 27 -22.22 2.55 -3.85
C ALA A 27 -22.01 2.33 -2.34
N ALA A 28 -21.42 1.22 -1.98
CA ALA A 28 -20.95 0.99 -0.62
C ALA A 28 -19.69 1.82 -0.37
N ASP A 29 -19.47 2.24 0.87
CA ASP A 29 -18.28 2.95 1.25
C ASP A 29 -17.20 1.97 1.72
N GLY A 30 -15.95 2.34 1.47
CA GLY A 30 -14.78 1.57 1.86
C GLY A 30 -13.53 2.43 1.91
N VAL A 31 -12.44 1.84 2.39
CA VAL A 31 -11.14 2.50 2.51
C VAL A 31 -10.05 1.69 1.84
N LEU A 32 -9.11 2.39 1.21
CA LEU A 32 -7.86 1.85 0.69
C LEU A 32 -6.71 2.43 1.51
N MET A 33 -6.01 1.59 2.24
CA MET A 33 -4.95 1.96 3.17
C MET A 33 -3.65 1.26 2.81
N PHE A 34 -2.55 1.87 3.26
CA PHE A 34 -1.20 1.30 3.16
C PHE A 34 -0.50 1.38 4.52
N SER A 35 0.49 0.53 4.73
CA SER A 35 1.43 0.69 5.84
C SER A 35 2.48 1.77 5.51
N ASP A 36 3.03 2.42 6.57
CA ASP A 36 4.08 3.44 6.48
C ASP A 36 5.38 2.87 7.08
N PRO A 37 6.16 2.08 6.32
CA PRO A 37 7.33 1.41 6.84
C PRO A 37 8.58 2.29 6.83
N SER A 38 9.58 1.85 7.61
CA SER A 38 10.95 2.37 7.56
C SER A 38 11.91 1.27 7.15
N THR A 39 13.00 1.65 6.47
CA THR A 39 14.05 0.72 6.02
C THR A 39 15.39 1.45 5.86
N LYS A 40 16.43 0.72 5.41
CA LYS A 40 17.74 1.28 5.08
C LYS A 40 18.07 1.02 3.61
N VAL A 41 18.95 1.84 3.05
CA VAL A 41 19.45 1.64 1.69
C VAL A 41 20.03 0.23 1.53
N GLY A 42 19.62 -0.45 0.47
CA GLY A 42 20.03 -1.82 0.13
C GLY A 42 19.15 -2.92 0.72
N GLU A 43 18.27 -2.59 1.67
CA GLU A 43 17.35 -3.54 2.29
C GLU A 43 16.02 -3.60 1.55
N ASN A 44 15.29 -4.71 1.75
CA ASN A 44 13.93 -4.85 1.30
C ASN A 44 12.96 -4.28 2.34
N VAL A 45 11.88 -3.68 1.84
CA VAL A 45 10.79 -3.14 2.63
C VAL A 45 9.46 -3.69 2.13
N ASN A 46 8.61 -4.11 3.05
CA ASN A 46 7.27 -4.59 2.75
C ASN A 46 6.25 -3.47 3.02
N ILE A 47 5.35 -3.28 2.07
CA ILE A 47 4.22 -2.36 2.17
C ILE A 47 2.95 -3.18 2.05
N ASP A 48 2.08 -3.10 3.05
CA ASP A 48 0.78 -3.74 3.02
C ASP A 48 -0.23 -2.80 2.34
N LEU A 49 -0.98 -3.36 1.40
CA LEU A 49 -2.18 -2.77 0.81
C LEU A 49 -3.39 -3.43 1.47
N VAL A 50 -4.31 -2.63 1.97
CA VAL A 50 -5.54 -3.10 2.62
C VAL A 50 -6.74 -2.38 2.00
N VAL A 51 -7.68 -3.16 1.49
CA VAL A 51 -8.99 -2.68 1.06
C VAL A 51 -10.03 -3.19 2.05
N ARG A 52 -10.78 -2.30 2.66
CA ARG A 52 -11.85 -2.64 3.60
C ARG A 52 -13.18 -2.07 3.11
N SER A 53 -14.23 -2.84 3.27
CA SER A 53 -15.62 -2.45 2.99
C SER A 53 -16.44 -2.43 4.27
N ASP A 54 -17.25 -1.40 4.43
CA ASP A 54 -18.25 -1.31 5.49
C ASP A 54 -19.58 -1.98 5.08
N GLY A 55 -19.75 -2.30 3.78
CA GLY A 55 -21.01 -2.77 3.22
C GLY A 55 -21.10 -4.26 2.88
N GLY A 56 -20.00 -5.04 3.01
CA GLY A 56 -20.04 -6.47 2.64
C GLY A 56 -18.69 -7.04 2.26
N THR A 57 -18.72 -8.20 1.61
CA THR A 57 -17.51 -8.89 1.13
C THR A 57 -16.91 -8.13 -0.05
N VAL A 58 -15.62 -7.77 0.05
CA VAL A 58 -14.84 -7.20 -1.06
C VAL A 58 -14.78 -8.23 -2.20
N GLY A 59 -15.09 -7.83 -3.41
CA GLY A 59 -14.95 -8.60 -4.62
C GLY A 59 -13.68 -8.23 -5.38
N ASP A 60 -13.82 -7.90 -6.67
CA ASP A 60 -12.67 -7.54 -7.51
C ASP A 60 -12.19 -6.13 -7.20
N VAL A 61 -10.86 -5.99 -7.10
CA VAL A 61 -10.15 -4.76 -6.84
C VAL A 61 -9.07 -4.55 -7.87
N SER A 62 -8.97 -3.32 -8.39
CA SER A 62 -7.87 -2.87 -9.24
C SER A 62 -7.38 -1.52 -8.73
N VAL A 63 -6.07 -1.39 -8.46
CA VAL A 63 -5.44 -0.16 -7.97
C VAL A 63 -4.19 0.11 -8.79
N THR A 64 -4.09 1.33 -9.36
CA THR A 64 -2.86 1.80 -10.00
C THR A 64 -2.20 2.83 -9.11
N MET A 65 -0.91 2.64 -8.86
CA MET A 65 -0.10 3.42 -7.93
C MET A 65 1.16 3.93 -8.62
N ASN A 66 1.71 5.02 -8.11
CA ASN A 66 2.99 5.55 -8.54
C ASN A 66 3.99 5.56 -7.39
N TYR A 67 5.26 5.25 -7.71
CA TYR A 67 6.38 5.30 -6.80
C TYR A 67 7.63 5.90 -7.48
N ASP A 68 8.57 6.40 -6.69
CA ASP A 68 9.83 6.95 -7.20
C ASP A 68 10.84 5.83 -7.47
N THR A 69 11.10 5.56 -8.76
CA THR A 69 12.10 4.54 -9.20
C THR A 69 13.54 4.90 -8.88
N SER A 70 13.82 6.15 -8.51
CA SER A 70 15.15 6.55 -8.03
C SER A 70 15.37 6.18 -6.56
N ALA A 71 14.30 5.99 -5.79
CA ALA A 71 14.30 5.66 -4.37
C ALA A 71 13.99 4.19 -4.10
N LEU A 72 13.12 3.59 -4.92
CA LEU A 72 12.59 2.24 -4.73
C LEU A 72 12.64 1.41 -6.02
N GLU A 73 12.97 0.14 -5.89
CA GLU A 73 12.87 -0.88 -6.93
C GLU A 73 11.80 -1.89 -6.53
N PHE A 74 10.79 -2.14 -7.38
CA PHE A 74 9.80 -3.17 -7.11
C PHE A 74 10.44 -4.56 -7.25
N VAL A 75 10.28 -5.40 -6.22
CA VAL A 75 10.84 -6.75 -6.17
C VAL A 75 9.77 -7.80 -6.45
N SER A 76 8.66 -7.78 -5.70
CA SER A 76 7.61 -8.79 -5.81
C SER A 76 6.33 -8.37 -5.08
N GLY A 77 5.25 -9.08 -5.37
CA GLY A 77 3.96 -9.00 -4.69
C GLY A 77 2.89 -9.74 -5.47
N ASP A 78 2.08 -10.56 -4.78
CA ASP A 78 0.99 -11.29 -5.43
C ASP A 78 -0.09 -10.33 -5.92
N GLY A 79 -0.46 -10.43 -7.19
CA GLY A 79 -1.42 -9.54 -7.85
C GLY A 79 -0.83 -8.20 -8.29
N PHE A 80 0.46 -7.92 -8.05
CA PHE A 80 1.14 -6.70 -8.46
C PHE A 80 1.91 -6.88 -9.77
N SER A 81 1.88 -5.84 -10.60
CA SER A 81 2.63 -5.75 -11.87
C SER A 81 3.21 -4.35 -12.03
N ALA A 82 4.54 -4.26 -12.13
CA ALA A 82 5.25 -3.00 -12.36
C ALA A 82 5.59 -2.85 -13.84
N ASP A 83 5.50 -1.62 -14.37
CA ASP A 83 5.86 -1.29 -15.76
C ASP A 83 7.33 -0.87 -15.91
N GLY A 84 8.07 -0.75 -14.79
CA GLY A 84 9.46 -0.29 -14.75
C GLY A 84 9.65 1.23 -14.86
N SER A 85 8.57 2.00 -15.07
CA SER A 85 8.61 3.46 -15.17
C SER A 85 8.14 4.17 -13.89
N GLY A 86 7.80 3.41 -12.84
CA GLY A 86 7.29 3.93 -11.57
C GLY A 86 5.79 3.78 -11.40
N SER A 87 5.12 3.11 -12.34
CA SER A 87 3.72 2.72 -12.20
C SER A 87 3.63 1.26 -11.77
N LEU A 88 2.78 1.00 -10.77
CA LEU A 88 2.50 -0.32 -10.22
C LEU A 88 1.00 -0.54 -10.20
N THR A 89 0.54 -1.63 -10.78
CA THR A 89 -0.87 -2.02 -10.79
C THR A 89 -1.07 -3.25 -9.92
N TYR A 90 -2.07 -3.20 -9.06
CA TYR A 90 -2.58 -4.32 -8.28
C TYR A 90 -3.93 -4.77 -8.84
N THR A 91 -4.12 -6.09 -8.91
CA THR A 91 -5.42 -6.72 -9.17
C THR A 91 -5.61 -7.91 -8.25
N GLY A 92 -6.77 -8.00 -7.63
CA GLY A 92 -7.09 -9.09 -6.71
C GLY A 92 -8.58 -9.21 -6.43
N THR A 93 -8.97 -10.35 -5.87
CA THR A 93 -10.36 -10.63 -5.47
C THR A 93 -10.39 -10.99 -3.99
N GLY A 94 -11.22 -10.31 -3.23
CA GLY A 94 -11.41 -10.58 -1.81
C GLY A 94 -12.42 -11.71 -1.56
N SER A 95 -12.41 -12.22 -0.33
CA SER A 95 -13.35 -13.24 0.15
C SER A 95 -13.97 -12.88 1.51
N SER A 96 -13.68 -11.68 2.02
CA SER A 96 -14.20 -11.14 3.27
C SER A 96 -14.44 -9.63 3.14
N SER A 97 -14.84 -8.96 4.21
CA SER A 97 -14.95 -7.49 4.23
C SER A 97 -13.59 -6.76 4.17
N GLU A 98 -12.48 -7.52 4.20
CA GLU A 98 -11.13 -6.99 4.10
C GLU A 98 -10.31 -7.85 3.12
N LEU A 99 -9.63 -7.17 2.19
CA LEU A 99 -8.63 -7.74 1.29
C LEU A 99 -7.27 -7.16 1.67
N ARG A 100 -6.28 -8.04 1.89
CA ARG A 100 -4.87 -7.66 2.16
C ARG A 100 -3.97 -8.24 1.10
N SER A 101 -2.99 -7.45 0.70
CA SER A 101 -1.87 -7.91 -0.13
C SER A 101 -0.61 -7.16 0.27
N THR A 102 0.54 -7.80 0.13
CA THR A 102 1.84 -7.22 0.47
C THR A 102 2.69 -7.09 -0.78
N MET A 103 3.29 -5.94 -0.97
CA MET A 103 4.29 -5.69 -2.00
C MET A 103 5.66 -5.46 -1.35
N THR A 104 6.70 -5.92 -2.02
CA THR A 104 8.09 -5.79 -1.55
C THR A 104 8.85 -4.88 -2.50
N PHE A 105 9.50 -3.87 -1.95
CA PHE A 105 10.45 -3.00 -2.65
C PHE A 105 11.85 -3.16 -2.06
N ARG A 106 12.85 -2.84 -2.85
CA ARG A 106 14.22 -2.63 -2.42
C ARG A 106 14.49 -1.13 -2.35
N ALA A 107 15.05 -0.67 -1.24
CA ALA A 107 15.46 0.72 -1.06
C ALA A 107 16.78 1.02 -1.77
N LEU A 108 16.79 2.04 -2.63
CA LEU A 108 17.95 2.37 -3.47
C LEU A 108 18.72 3.60 -2.96
N LYS A 109 18.04 4.53 -2.29
CA LYS A 109 18.60 5.82 -1.91
C LYS A 109 18.07 6.27 -0.56
N GLN A 110 18.91 6.89 0.24
CA GLN A 110 18.52 7.55 1.50
C GLN A 110 17.64 8.77 1.20
N THR A 111 16.35 8.65 1.48
CA THR A 111 15.35 9.70 1.30
C THR A 111 14.04 9.29 1.93
N ASP A 112 13.17 10.24 2.22
CA ASP A 112 11.75 9.96 2.43
C ASP A 112 11.07 9.95 1.06
N THR A 113 10.20 8.98 0.82
CA THR A 113 9.45 8.83 -0.43
C THR A 113 8.02 8.40 -0.14
N THR A 114 7.15 8.52 -1.14
CA THR A 114 5.74 8.15 -1.01
C THR A 114 5.30 7.26 -2.16
N LEU A 115 4.43 6.31 -1.84
CA LEU A 115 3.64 5.58 -2.82
C LEU A 115 2.25 6.19 -2.82
N THR A 116 1.78 6.63 -3.99
CA THR A 116 0.51 7.34 -4.16
C THR A 116 -0.42 6.58 -5.09
N VAL A 117 -1.72 6.63 -4.81
CA VAL A 117 -2.75 6.05 -5.68
C VAL A 117 -3.05 7.02 -6.82
N ASN A 118 -2.97 6.52 -8.04
CA ASN A 118 -3.37 7.24 -9.25
C ASN A 118 -4.82 6.97 -9.63
N SER A 119 -5.25 5.71 -9.51
CA SER A 119 -6.65 5.31 -9.72
C SER A 119 -6.97 4.04 -8.93
N SER A 120 -8.22 3.90 -8.52
CA SER A 120 -8.71 2.69 -7.88
C SER A 120 -10.13 2.37 -8.36
N SER A 121 -10.44 1.09 -8.42
CA SER A 121 -11.76 0.54 -8.72
C SER A 121 -11.96 -0.70 -7.89
N ALA A 122 -13.10 -0.80 -7.23
CA ALA A 122 -13.47 -1.97 -6.47
C ALA A 122 -14.97 -2.24 -6.55
N VAL A 123 -15.34 -3.49 -6.42
CA VAL A 123 -16.73 -3.92 -6.30
C VAL A 123 -16.87 -4.87 -5.12
N LEU A 124 -18.05 -4.96 -4.54
CA LEU A 124 -18.42 -6.03 -3.62
C LEU A 124 -18.67 -7.33 -4.38
N SER A 125 -18.62 -8.45 -3.69
CA SER A 125 -19.00 -9.76 -4.27
C SER A 125 -20.46 -9.81 -4.75
N SER A 126 -21.31 -8.87 -4.30
CA SER A 126 -22.67 -8.65 -4.81
C SER A 126 -22.71 -7.97 -6.19
N GLY A 127 -21.59 -7.44 -6.68
CA GLY A 127 -21.50 -6.62 -7.90
C GLY A 127 -21.76 -5.13 -7.68
N GLU A 128 -22.01 -4.70 -6.46
CA GLU A 128 -22.18 -3.30 -6.09
C GLU A 128 -20.83 -2.57 -6.12
N THR A 129 -20.79 -1.33 -6.62
CA THR A 129 -19.55 -0.52 -6.63
C THR A 129 -19.16 -0.15 -5.21
N LEU A 130 -17.86 -0.28 -4.91
CA LEU A 130 -17.26 0.15 -3.64
C LEU A 130 -16.51 1.47 -3.85
N ASN A 131 -16.99 2.54 -3.24
CA ASN A 131 -16.31 3.83 -3.20
C ASN A 131 -15.16 3.76 -2.22
N LEU A 132 -13.92 3.89 -2.70
CA LEU A 132 -12.73 3.84 -1.87
C LEU A 132 -12.24 5.23 -1.50
N GLU A 133 -12.18 5.54 -0.20
CA GLU A 133 -11.32 6.60 0.30
C GLU A 133 -9.87 6.18 0.13
N GLN A 134 -9.07 6.99 -0.59
CA GLN A 134 -7.72 6.64 -1.00
C GLN A 134 -6.69 7.08 0.03
N GLY A 135 -5.84 6.14 0.47
CA GLY A 135 -4.66 6.41 1.27
C GLY A 135 -3.39 6.54 0.42
N SER A 136 -2.29 6.76 1.08
CA SER A 136 -0.93 6.72 0.54
C SER A 136 0.00 6.03 1.53
N SER A 137 1.20 5.63 1.10
CA SER A 137 2.25 5.13 2.00
C SER A 137 3.39 6.13 2.07
N ALA A 138 3.79 6.50 3.28
CA ALA A 138 5.01 7.26 3.55
C ALA A 138 6.13 6.27 3.92
N ILE A 139 7.23 6.29 3.19
CA ILE A 139 8.35 5.36 3.36
C ILE A 139 9.57 6.14 3.74
N SER A 140 10.17 5.84 4.91
CA SER A 140 11.41 6.48 5.37
C SER A 140 12.60 5.54 5.11
N ILE A 141 13.59 6.02 4.34
CA ILE A 141 14.78 5.26 3.98
C ILE A 141 16.00 5.90 4.62
N ALA A 142 16.53 5.26 5.66
CA ALA A 142 17.77 5.67 6.32
C ALA A 142 19.02 5.28 5.49
N ALA A 143 20.19 5.81 5.85
CA ALA A 143 21.44 5.38 5.27
C ALA A 143 21.65 3.87 5.44
N ALA A 144 22.41 3.27 4.52
CA ALA A 144 22.90 1.91 4.69
C ALA A 144 23.70 1.81 5.99
N ASP A 145 23.71 0.63 6.62
CA ASP A 145 24.68 0.36 7.66
C ASP A 145 26.07 0.34 6.99
N ASP A 146 26.87 1.37 7.27
CA ASP A 146 28.21 1.52 6.70
C ASP A 146 29.24 0.55 7.30
N GLY A 147 28.78 -0.32 8.21
CA GLY A 147 29.66 -1.24 8.94
C GLY A 147 30.67 -0.52 9.81
N SER A 148 30.51 0.81 9.96
CA SER A 148 31.40 1.58 10.83
C SER A 148 31.13 1.18 12.27
N THR A 149 32.08 0.49 12.85
CA THR A 149 32.18 0.30 14.28
C THR A 149 32.63 1.63 14.87
N SER A 150 31.75 2.33 15.58
CA SER A 150 32.18 3.48 16.39
C SER A 150 33.14 2.96 17.47
N VAL A 151 34.39 3.26 17.33
CA VAL A 151 35.39 3.02 18.38
C VAL A 151 35.45 4.30 19.21
N GLU A 152 34.79 4.30 20.37
CA GLU A 152 34.97 5.39 21.35
C GLU A 152 36.09 4.98 22.31
N ALA A 153 37.21 5.66 22.21
CA ALA A 153 38.30 5.53 23.18
C ALA A 153 38.12 6.63 24.23
N SER A 154 37.82 6.27 25.47
CA SER A 154 37.83 7.20 26.61
C SER A 154 38.96 6.85 27.55
N GLY A 155 39.87 7.78 27.74
CA GLY A 155 40.95 7.71 28.72
C GLY A 155 41.72 8.99 28.77
N THR A 156 42.05 9.48 29.99
CA THR A 156 42.93 10.61 30.20
C THR A 156 44.26 10.07 30.74
N ALA A 157 45.29 10.01 29.89
CA ALA A 157 46.62 9.66 30.32
C ALA A 157 47.35 10.86 30.84
N ALA A 158 47.77 10.85 32.11
CA ALA A 158 48.75 11.77 32.63
C ALA A 158 50.16 11.19 32.37
N ALA A 159 51.11 12.00 31.94
CA ALA A 159 52.47 11.56 31.64
C ALA A 159 53.10 10.83 32.86
N GLY A 160 53.42 9.53 32.69
CA GLY A 160 54.09 8.72 33.70
C GLY A 160 53.20 7.80 34.55
N THR A 161 51.94 7.67 34.24
CA THR A 161 51.04 6.71 34.90
C THR A 161 50.53 5.67 33.90
N SER A 162 50.52 4.39 34.32
CA SER A 162 49.82 3.33 33.59
C SER A 162 48.33 3.66 33.55
N THR A 163 47.73 3.65 32.38
CA THR A 163 46.33 4.04 32.18
C THR A 163 45.56 2.90 31.50
N ASP A 164 44.54 2.44 32.16
CA ASP A 164 43.59 1.50 31.54
C ASP A 164 42.83 2.22 30.42
N ILE A 165 42.90 1.69 29.22
CA ILE A 165 42.17 2.17 28.05
C ILE A 165 40.97 1.30 27.86
N THR A 166 39.78 1.87 27.92
CA THR A 166 38.54 1.19 27.59
C THR A 166 38.12 1.56 26.17
N VAL A 167 37.98 0.56 25.31
CA VAL A 167 37.51 0.71 23.94
C VAL A 167 36.16 0.04 23.82
N SER A 168 35.16 0.76 23.33
CA SER A 168 33.85 0.20 23.03
C SER A 168 33.73 -0.04 21.51
N VAL A 169 33.37 -1.24 21.13
CA VAL A 169 33.09 -1.62 19.74
C VAL A 169 31.66 -2.18 19.71
N ASN A 170 30.76 -1.53 19.00
CA ASN A 170 29.34 -1.93 18.91
C ASN A 170 28.67 -2.18 20.28
N GLY A 171 28.96 -1.31 21.26
CA GLY A 171 28.42 -1.43 22.63
C GLY A 171 29.09 -2.51 23.49
N THR A 172 30.11 -3.22 22.98
CA THR A 172 30.92 -4.17 23.77
C THR A 172 32.19 -3.47 24.23
N TYR A 173 32.46 -3.45 25.54
CA TYR A 173 33.60 -2.79 26.15
C TYR A 173 34.76 -3.76 26.26
N TYR A 174 35.93 -3.30 25.81
CA TYR A 174 37.21 -3.99 25.95
C TYR A 174 38.16 -3.17 26.77
N ASN A 175 38.72 -3.74 27.85
CA ASN A 175 39.69 -3.11 28.68
C ASN A 175 41.09 -3.60 28.32
N PHE A 176 42.02 -2.67 28.10
CA PHE A 176 43.43 -2.97 27.86
C PHE A 176 44.22 -2.36 29.03
N SER A 177 44.87 -3.21 29.79
CA SER A 177 45.80 -2.81 30.90
C SER A 177 47.21 -3.28 30.55
N GLU A 178 48.23 -2.44 30.77
CA GLU A 178 49.64 -2.85 30.74
C GLU A 178 50.09 -3.40 32.08
#